data_f41f606e9448386fad74b132807d2589
#
_entry.id   f41f606e9448386fad74b132807d2589
#
_cell.length_a   1.000
_cell.length_b   1.000
_cell.length_c   1.000
_cell.angle_alpha   90.00
_cell.angle_beta   90.00
_cell.angle_gamma   90.00
#
_symmetry.space_group_name_H-M   'P 1'
#
loop_
_entity.id
_entity.type
_entity.pdbx_description
1 polymer ?
#
loop_
_entity_poly.entity_id
_entity_poly.type
_entity_poly.pdbx_seq_one_letter_code
_entity_poly.pdbx_strand_id
1 'polypeptide(L)'
;MVNVYCVKWGTKYDRSFVENLKTSIKKHFTIEHKFNCLTDKPEKDYDIPITHPELRGVWHKLSLFQYTGNNLFFDLDIKINGNIDFLAEKFDLFTCIDSTPWKIHKLDRLQYRNDTLINTSIMRWTDSREIFDNFLKKRDLYLRLYKGIDRYIYNEDIKYKT
;
A
#
# COMPACT_ATOMS: atom_id res chain seq x y z
N MET A 1 -5.08 -18.52 4.15
CA MET A 1 -4.34 -17.56 5.02
C MET A 1 -4.13 -16.27 4.26
N VAL A 2 -4.32 -15.13 4.90
CA VAL A 2 -4.11 -13.80 4.35
C VAL A 2 -2.74 -13.28 4.80
N ASN A 3 -1.98 -12.65 3.91
CA ASN A 3 -0.76 -11.93 4.29
C ASN A 3 -1.09 -10.45 4.47
N VAL A 4 -0.81 -9.91 5.63
CA VAL A 4 -1.01 -8.49 5.94
C VAL A 4 0.33 -7.79 6.00
N TYR A 5 0.47 -6.68 5.28
CA TYR A 5 1.71 -5.93 5.14
C TYR A 5 1.57 -4.50 5.65
N CYS A 6 2.66 -3.98 6.18
CA CYS A 6 2.92 -2.55 6.30
C CYS A 6 4.35 -2.24 5.87
N VAL A 7 4.66 -0.96 5.69
CA VAL A 7 6.02 -0.50 5.37
C VAL A 7 6.46 0.51 6.41
N LYS A 8 7.57 0.22 7.10
CA LYS A 8 8.27 1.14 7.97
C LYS A 8 9.64 1.46 7.40
N TRP A 9 9.82 2.69 6.92
CA TRP A 9 11.07 3.16 6.36
C TRP A 9 11.49 4.50 6.98
N GLY A 10 12.78 4.65 7.23
CA GLY A 10 13.34 5.88 7.78
C GLY A 10 12.83 6.20 9.19
N THR A 11 12.73 7.50 9.51
CA THR A 11 12.49 8.00 10.86
C THR A 11 11.15 8.72 11.06
N LYS A 12 10.30 8.82 10.00
CA LYS A 12 9.00 9.51 10.11
C LYS A 12 8.07 8.85 11.13
N TYR A 13 8.07 7.52 11.14
CA TYR A 13 7.32 6.70 12.10
C TYR A 13 8.30 5.87 12.91
N ASP A 14 8.11 5.80 14.20
CA ASP A 14 8.84 4.88 15.07
C ASP A 14 8.18 3.49 15.09
N ARG A 15 8.76 2.55 15.81
CA ARG A 15 8.28 1.18 15.90
C ARG A 15 6.88 1.08 16.54
N SER A 16 6.50 2.01 17.38
CA SER A 16 5.19 1.99 18.06
C SER A 16 4.03 2.02 17.06
N PHE A 17 4.19 2.71 15.91
CA PHE A 17 3.18 2.70 14.85
C PHE A 17 2.95 1.31 14.28
N VAL A 18 4.01 0.52 14.09
CA VAL A 18 3.90 -0.88 13.62
C VAL A 18 3.19 -1.74 14.64
N GLU A 19 3.56 -1.63 15.92
CA GLU A 19 2.93 -2.40 17.00
C GLU A 19 1.46 -2.03 17.20
N ASN A 20 1.12 -0.74 17.12
CA ASN A 20 -0.25 -0.27 17.19
C ASN A 20 -1.11 -0.80 16.04
N LEU A 21 -0.59 -0.76 14.80
CA LEU A 21 -1.29 -1.31 13.65
C LEU A 21 -1.47 -2.82 13.80
N LYS A 22 -0.42 -3.56 14.16
CA LYS A 22 -0.48 -5.01 14.39
C LYS A 22 -1.52 -5.37 15.44
N THR A 23 -1.55 -4.65 16.56
CA THR A 23 -2.53 -4.84 17.63
C THR A 23 -3.95 -4.55 17.14
N SER A 24 -4.12 -3.48 16.37
CA SER A 24 -5.41 -3.10 15.81
C SER A 24 -5.93 -4.15 14.81
N ILE A 25 -5.06 -4.65 13.92
CA ILE A 25 -5.40 -5.74 13.00
C ILE A 25 -5.81 -6.99 13.79
N LYS A 26 -5.01 -7.42 14.78
CA LYS A 26 -5.35 -8.58 15.61
C LYS A 26 -6.71 -8.45 16.29
N LYS A 27 -7.11 -7.24 16.65
CA LYS A 27 -8.41 -6.96 17.31
C LYS A 27 -9.60 -6.99 16.36
N HIS A 28 -9.41 -6.52 15.11
CA HIS A 28 -10.51 -6.21 14.18
C HIS A 28 -10.55 -7.08 12.93
N PHE A 29 -9.55 -7.96 12.75
CA PHE A 29 -9.46 -8.90 11.65
C PHE A 29 -9.43 -10.33 12.21
N THR A 30 -10.57 -11.04 12.13
CA THR A 30 -10.73 -12.37 12.74
C THR A 30 -10.26 -13.49 11.82
N ILE A 31 -10.05 -13.18 10.53
CA ILE A 31 -9.57 -14.14 9.54
C ILE A 31 -8.10 -14.50 9.81
N GLU A 32 -7.76 -15.77 9.67
CA GLU A 32 -6.38 -16.26 9.82
C GLU A 32 -5.43 -15.49 8.90
N HIS A 33 -4.42 -14.85 9.49
CA HIS A 33 -3.49 -14.02 8.78
C HIS A 33 -2.08 -14.05 9.35
N LYS A 34 -1.11 -13.72 8.48
CA LYS A 34 0.28 -13.48 8.85
C LYS A 34 0.59 -12.00 8.70
N PHE A 35 1.05 -11.36 9.78
CA PHE A 35 1.50 -9.97 9.75
C PHE A 35 2.95 -9.86 9.32
N ASN A 36 3.27 -8.91 8.44
CA ASN A 36 4.60 -8.68 7.89
C ASN A 36 4.87 -7.16 7.84
N CYS A 37 6.07 -6.75 8.23
CA CYS A 37 6.52 -5.37 8.15
C CYS A 37 7.76 -5.28 7.23
N LEU A 38 7.61 -4.65 6.06
CA LEU A 38 8.75 -4.35 5.21
C LEU A 38 9.51 -3.16 5.81
N THR A 39 10.79 -3.33 6.15
CA THR A 39 11.55 -2.30 6.88
C THR A 39 13.03 -2.25 6.51
N ASP A 40 13.61 -1.05 6.65
CA ASP A 40 15.06 -0.80 6.53
C ASP A 40 15.84 -1.23 7.78
N LYS A 41 15.15 -1.52 8.90
CA LYS A 41 15.75 -1.95 10.17
C LYS A 41 14.98 -3.14 10.75
N PRO A 42 15.24 -4.37 10.26
CA PRO A 42 14.61 -5.58 10.80
C PRO A 42 15.04 -5.84 12.25
N GLU A 43 14.07 -6.04 13.15
CA GLU A 43 14.28 -6.29 14.58
C GLU A 43 13.39 -7.40 15.12
N LYS A 44 12.32 -7.75 14.40
CA LYS A 44 11.28 -8.69 14.83
C LYS A 44 11.14 -9.83 13.82
N ASP A 45 10.54 -10.92 14.25
CA ASP A 45 10.27 -12.13 13.44
C ASP A 45 9.33 -11.89 12.26
N TYR A 46 8.49 -10.86 12.34
CA TYR A 46 7.57 -10.44 11.26
C TYR A 46 8.20 -9.38 10.33
N ASP A 47 9.43 -8.99 10.55
CA ASP A 47 10.11 -8.00 9.71
C ASP A 47 10.70 -8.63 8.45
N ILE A 48 10.49 -7.98 7.32
CA ILE A 48 11.07 -8.32 6.03
C ILE A 48 12.01 -7.20 5.64
N PRO A 49 13.29 -7.49 5.35
CA PRO A 49 14.22 -6.48 4.89
C PRO A 49 13.77 -5.84 3.57
N ILE A 50 13.97 -4.53 3.43
CA ILE A 50 13.78 -3.83 2.16
C ILE A 50 14.82 -4.34 1.16
N THR A 51 14.35 -4.84 0.02
CA THR A 51 15.19 -5.38 -1.07
C THR A 51 15.56 -4.33 -2.11
N HIS A 52 14.89 -3.18 -2.11
CA HIS A 52 15.06 -2.07 -3.05
C HIS A 52 15.40 -0.78 -2.31
N PRO A 53 16.64 -0.64 -1.76
CA PRO A 53 17.04 0.53 -0.97
C PRO A 53 17.13 1.83 -1.79
N GLU A 54 17.17 1.72 -3.12
CA GLU A 54 17.12 2.85 -4.05
C GLU A 54 15.75 3.53 -4.10
N LEU A 55 14.68 2.85 -3.68
CA LEU A 55 13.36 3.45 -3.50
C LEU A 55 13.32 4.25 -2.20
N ARG A 56 12.47 5.26 -2.14
CA ARG A 56 12.32 6.11 -0.95
C ARG A 56 10.86 6.37 -0.62
N GLY A 57 10.57 6.49 0.67
CA GLY A 57 9.25 6.87 1.18
C GLY A 57 8.16 5.92 0.69
N VAL A 58 7.10 6.48 0.14
CA VAL A 58 5.91 5.74 -0.32
C VAL A 58 6.19 4.76 -1.46
N TRP A 59 7.31 4.92 -2.17
CA TRP A 59 7.66 4.07 -3.31
C TRP A 59 8.02 2.63 -2.89
N HIS A 60 8.42 2.41 -1.64
CA HIS A 60 8.65 1.07 -1.11
C HIS A 60 7.40 0.18 -1.17
N LYS A 61 6.19 0.75 -1.17
CA LYS A 61 4.94 0.00 -1.33
C LYS A 61 4.89 -0.82 -2.63
N LEU A 62 5.51 -0.32 -3.70
CA LEU A 62 5.53 -1.01 -5.00
C LEU A 62 6.24 -2.35 -4.92
N SER A 63 7.29 -2.49 -4.11
CA SER A 63 8.00 -3.75 -3.96
C SER A 63 7.14 -4.85 -3.31
N LEU A 64 6.02 -4.50 -2.68
CA LEU A 64 5.08 -5.47 -2.12
C LEU A 64 4.37 -6.28 -3.21
N PHE A 65 4.22 -5.74 -4.43
CA PHE A 65 3.60 -6.47 -5.54
C PHE A 65 4.42 -7.67 -6.05
N GLN A 66 5.66 -7.84 -5.60
CA GLN A 66 6.43 -9.07 -5.83
C GLN A 66 5.87 -10.28 -5.06
N TYR A 67 5.07 -10.07 -4.02
CA TYR A 67 4.45 -11.14 -3.23
C TYR A 67 3.11 -11.54 -3.84
N THR A 68 2.92 -12.85 -4.01
CA THR A 68 1.68 -13.46 -4.49
C THR A 68 0.85 -14.02 -3.35
N GLY A 69 -0.41 -14.35 -3.62
CA GLY A 69 -1.35 -14.88 -2.64
C GLY A 69 -2.36 -13.82 -2.20
N ASN A 70 -3.15 -14.09 -1.18
CA ASN A 70 -4.13 -13.14 -0.67
C ASN A 70 -3.42 -12.11 0.21
N ASN A 71 -3.17 -10.93 -0.33
CA ASN A 71 -2.36 -9.89 0.30
C ASN A 71 -3.18 -8.65 0.62
N LEU A 72 -2.97 -8.11 1.82
CA LEU A 72 -3.49 -6.81 2.29
C LEU A 72 -2.33 -5.92 2.69
N PHE A 73 -2.45 -4.64 2.43
CA PHE A 73 -1.52 -3.62 2.90
C PHE A 73 -2.26 -2.51 3.63
N PHE A 74 -1.67 -2.02 4.70
CA PHE A 74 -2.12 -0.84 5.45
C PHE A 74 -0.98 0.13 5.67
N ASP A 75 -1.24 1.43 5.45
CA ASP A 75 -0.34 2.48 5.94
C ASP A 75 -0.29 2.49 7.48
N LEU A 76 0.85 2.89 8.03
CA LEU A 76 1.09 2.87 9.49
C LEU A 76 0.19 3.80 10.30
N ASP A 77 -0.38 4.82 9.67
CA ASP A 77 -1.24 5.82 10.29
C ASP A 77 -2.75 5.54 10.11
N ILE A 78 -3.10 4.36 9.59
CA ILE A 78 -4.49 3.91 9.50
C ILE A 78 -5.02 3.54 10.89
N LYS A 79 -6.22 4.05 11.22
CA LYS A 79 -6.98 3.66 12.41
C LYS A 79 -8.11 2.70 12.02
N ILE A 80 -8.11 1.52 12.61
CA ILE A 80 -9.13 0.50 12.41
C ILE A 80 -10.11 0.57 13.59
N ASN A 81 -11.34 0.93 13.32
CA ASN A 81 -12.37 1.17 14.36
C ASN A 81 -13.45 0.08 14.41
N GLY A 82 -13.43 -0.88 13.49
CA GLY A 82 -14.43 -1.95 13.39
C GLY A 82 -13.91 -3.17 12.68
N ASN A 83 -14.76 -4.19 12.52
CA ASN A 83 -14.43 -5.42 11.80
C ASN A 83 -14.04 -5.12 10.34
N ILE A 84 -12.95 -5.74 9.89
CA ILE A 84 -12.41 -5.59 8.52
C ILE A 84 -12.31 -6.93 7.78
N ASP A 85 -13.03 -7.97 8.20
CA ASP A 85 -12.97 -9.31 7.61
C ASP A 85 -13.37 -9.32 6.12
N PHE A 86 -14.21 -8.37 5.69
CA PHE A 86 -14.58 -8.20 4.28
C PHE A 86 -13.38 -7.93 3.37
N LEU A 87 -12.26 -7.45 3.91
CA LEU A 87 -11.03 -7.26 3.15
C LEU A 87 -10.33 -8.58 2.81
N ALA A 88 -10.69 -9.70 3.43
CA ALA A 88 -10.13 -11.01 3.13
C ALA A 88 -10.68 -11.66 1.84
N GLU A 89 -11.77 -11.12 1.28
CA GLU A 89 -12.33 -11.60 0.02
C GLU A 89 -11.29 -11.51 -1.09
N LYS A 90 -11.18 -12.58 -1.89
CA LYS A 90 -10.24 -12.61 -3.02
C LYS A 90 -10.82 -11.83 -4.20
N PHE A 91 -9.95 -11.11 -4.88
CA PHE A 91 -10.26 -10.41 -6.12
C PHE A 91 -9.16 -10.67 -7.14
N ASP A 92 -9.54 -10.76 -8.41
CA ASP A 92 -8.62 -11.01 -9.51
C ASP A 92 -7.77 -9.78 -9.87
N LEU A 93 -8.22 -8.58 -9.44
CA LEU A 93 -7.55 -7.32 -9.73
C LEU A 93 -6.98 -6.70 -8.46
N PHE A 94 -5.91 -5.92 -8.64
CA PHE A 94 -5.45 -4.98 -7.63
C PHE A 94 -6.59 -4.05 -7.20
N THR A 95 -6.73 -3.85 -5.90
CA THR A 95 -7.78 -3.02 -5.30
C THR A 95 -7.17 -1.97 -4.38
N CYS A 96 -7.66 -0.74 -4.45
CA CYS A 96 -7.28 0.36 -3.57
C CYS A 96 -8.52 1.16 -3.15
N ILE A 97 -8.35 2.23 -2.38
CA ILE A 97 -9.46 3.03 -1.89
C ILE A 97 -9.91 4.02 -2.95
N ASP A 98 -11.24 4.10 -3.20
CA ASP A 98 -11.85 5.25 -3.87
C ASP A 98 -11.75 6.49 -2.95
N SER A 99 -11.04 7.50 -3.39
CA SER A 99 -10.90 8.76 -2.66
C SER A 99 -11.85 9.87 -3.15
N THR A 100 -12.71 9.58 -4.12
CA THR A 100 -13.69 10.53 -4.66
C THR A 100 -14.55 11.17 -3.57
N PRO A 101 -15.09 10.42 -2.56
CA PRO A 101 -15.99 11.00 -1.57
C PRO A 101 -15.43 12.19 -0.80
N TRP A 102 -14.11 12.23 -0.56
CA TRP A 102 -13.48 13.34 0.17
C TRP A 102 -12.66 14.29 -0.70
N LYS A 103 -12.48 13.95 -1.98
CA LYS A 103 -11.76 14.80 -2.95
C LYS A 103 -12.68 15.61 -3.84
N ILE A 104 -13.95 15.24 -3.96
CA ILE A 104 -14.90 15.84 -4.91
C ILE A 104 -15.00 17.36 -4.75
N HIS A 105 -14.95 17.87 -3.52
CA HIS A 105 -14.97 19.31 -3.26
C HIS A 105 -13.68 20.04 -3.66
N LYS A 106 -12.60 19.29 -3.97
CA LYS A 106 -11.33 19.83 -4.45
C LYS A 106 -11.23 19.78 -5.97
N LEU A 107 -12.05 18.97 -6.63
CA LEU A 107 -12.09 18.86 -8.10
C LEU A 107 -12.57 20.13 -8.78
N ASP A 108 -13.39 20.95 -8.10
CA ASP A 108 -13.77 22.30 -8.59
C ASP A 108 -12.59 23.25 -8.71
N ARG A 109 -11.45 22.89 -8.14
CA ARG A 109 -10.17 23.58 -8.29
C ARG A 109 -9.28 22.89 -9.31
N LEU A 110 -9.82 22.48 -10.44
CA LEU A 110 -9.20 21.74 -11.55
C LEU A 110 -7.88 22.29 -12.13
N GLN A 111 -7.17 23.11 -11.40
CA GLN A 111 -5.82 23.53 -11.74
C GLN A 111 -4.73 22.49 -11.42
N TYR A 112 -5.07 21.39 -10.76
CA TYR A 112 -4.08 20.42 -10.33
C TYR A 112 -4.15 19.13 -11.15
N ARG A 113 -3.39 19.07 -12.24
CA ARG A 113 -3.05 17.86 -13.03
C ARG A 113 -2.47 16.71 -12.19
N ASN A 114 -2.50 16.81 -10.88
CA ASN A 114 -1.83 15.93 -9.94
C ASN A 114 -2.74 15.28 -8.89
N ASP A 115 -4.05 15.53 -8.92
CA ASP A 115 -4.97 14.85 -8.02
C ASP A 115 -5.42 13.52 -8.63
N THR A 116 -5.50 12.51 -7.76
CA THR A 116 -5.96 11.17 -8.10
C THR A 116 -7.27 10.89 -7.37
N LEU A 117 -8.14 10.11 -7.99
CA LEU A 117 -9.38 9.64 -7.37
C LEU A 117 -9.18 8.35 -6.57
N ILE A 118 -7.94 7.90 -6.44
CA ILE A 118 -7.59 6.72 -5.65
C ILE A 118 -6.62 7.08 -4.52
N ASN A 119 -6.56 6.19 -3.54
CA ASN A 119 -5.63 6.25 -2.43
C ASN A 119 -5.12 4.86 -2.10
N THR A 120 -3.81 4.70 -1.94
CA THR A 120 -3.13 3.42 -1.68
C THR A 120 -2.82 3.20 -0.20
N SER A 121 -3.51 3.87 0.72
CA SER A 121 -3.32 3.65 2.16
C SER A 121 -3.82 2.27 2.62
N ILE A 122 -4.77 1.69 1.88
CA ILE A 122 -5.16 0.28 1.98
C ILE A 122 -5.13 -0.28 0.58
N MET A 123 -4.47 -1.41 0.41
CA MET A 123 -4.38 -2.10 -0.88
C MET A 123 -4.63 -3.60 -0.69
N ARG A 124 -5.12 -4.21 -1.76
CA ARG A 124 -5.39 -5.65 -1.81
C ARG A 124 -5.01 -6.20 -3.18
N TRP A 125 -4.32 -7.33 -3.23
CA TRP A 125 -3.91 -7.99 -4.48
C TRP A 125 -3.66 -9.49 -4.27
N THR A 126 -3.74 -10.26 -5.34
CA THR A 126 -3.35 -11.69 -5.37
C THR A 126 -2.07 -11.89 -6.17
N ASP A 127 -2.06 -11.45 -7.41
CA ASP A 127 -0.90 -11.44 -8.27
C ASP A 127 -0.94 -10.18 -9.13
N SER A 128 -0.05 -9.25 -8.84
CA SER A 128 0.04 -7.95 -9.52
C SER A 128 1.49 -7.55 -9.73
N ARG A 129 2.35 -8.56 -9.92
CA ARG A 129 3.80 -8.37 -10.06
C ARG A 129 4.15 -7.44 -11.22
N GLU A 130 3.37 -7.48 -12.31
CA GLU A 130 3.55 -6.62 -13.46
C GLU A 130 3.53 -5.13 -13.12
N ILE A 131 2.83 -4.71 -12.06
CA ILE A 131 2.82 -3.31 -11.59
C ILE A 131 4.23 -2.88 -11.19
N PHE A 132 4.92 -3.74 -10.42
CA PHE A 132 6.28 -3.45 -9.98
C PHE A 132 7.31 -3.62 -11.10
N ASP A 133 7.20 -4.68 -11.89
CA ASP A 133 8.11 -4.95 -13.02
C ASP A 133 8.06 -3.82 -14.05
N ASN A 134 6.87 -3.30 -14.37
CA ASN A 134 6.71 -2.18 -15.29
C ASN A 134 7.25 -0.87 -14.70
N PHE A 135 7.07 -0.65 -13.40
CA PHE A 135 7.70 0.47 -12.71
C PHE A 135 9.23 0.42 -12.84
N LEU A 136 9.85 -0.73 -12.58
CA LEU A 136 11.30 -0.89 -12.62
C LEU A 136 11.88 -0.60 -14.01
N LYS A 137 11.18 -0.95 -15.10
CA LYS A 137 11.61 -0.68 -16.49
C LYS A 137 11.81 0.82 -16.78
N LYS A 138 11.05 1.69 -16.11
CA LYS A 138 11.07 3.15 -16.33
C LYS A 138 11.19 3.91 -14.99
N ARG A 139 11.81 3.30 -13.98
CA ARG A 139 11.88 3.81 -12.60
C ARG A 139 12.24 5.30 -12.53
N ASP A 140 13.35 5.69 -13.12
CA ASP A 140 13.86 7.06 -13.03
C ASP A 140 12.93 8.09 -13.67
N LEU A 141 12.22 7.69 -14.74
CA LEU A 141 11.17 8.50 -15.36
C LEU A 141 9.99 8.67 -14.40
N TYR A 142 9.47 7.58 -13.83
CA TYR A 142 8.30 7.62 -12.96
C TYR A 142 8.56 8.36 -11.65
N LEU A 143 9.77 8.23 -11.09
CA LEU A 143 10.18 9.00 -9.90
C LEU A 143 10.23 10.51 -10.15
N ARG A 144 10.43 10.96 -11.40
CA ARG A 144 10.38 12.38 -11.79
C ARG A 144 8.97 12.85 -12.10
N LEU A 145 8.16 12.01 -12.75
CA LEU A 145 6.82 12.36 -13.19
C LEU A 145 5.80 12.37 -12.04
N TYR A 146 5.91 11.41 -11.11
CA TYR A 146 4.90 11.19 -10.09
C TYR A 146 5.43 11.47 -8.69
N LYS A 147 4.61 12.14 -7.86
CA LYS A 147 4.95 12.41 -6.45
C LYS A 147 4.64 11.24 -5.51
N GLY A 148 4.21 10.10 -6.03
CA GLY A 148 3.91 8.92 -5.25
C GLY A 148 3.15 7.87 -6.03
N ILE A 149 2.92 6.74 -5.38
CA ILE A 149 2.32 5.54 -5.95
C ILE A 149 0.88 5.76 -6.42
N ASP A 150 0.06 6.55 -5.70
CA ASP A 150 -1.32 6.85 -6.11
C ASP A 150 -1.37 7.42 -7.53
N ARG A 151 -0.46 8.36 -7.82
CA ARG A 151 -0.39 8.99 -9.13
C ARG A 151 0.17 8.08 -10.20
N TYR A 152 1.14 7.25 -9.85
CA TYR A 152 1.66 6.24 -10.75
C TYR A 152 0.55 5.27 -11.17
N ILE A 153 -0.17 4.70 -10.22
CA ILE A 153 -1.26 3.75 -10.50
C ILE A 153 -2.39 4.41 -11.28
N TYR A 154 -2.77 5.63 -10.91
CA TYR A 154 -3.90 6.33 -11.53
C TYR A 154 -3.63 6.77 -12.98
N ASN A 155 -2.39 7.16 -13.30
CA ASN A 155 -2.06 7.74 -14.60
C ASN A 155 -1.44 6.74 -15.59
N GLU A 156 -0.91 5.62 -15.11
CA GLU A 156 -0.46 4.53 -15.99
C GLU A 156 -1.66 3.60 -16.26
N ASP A 157 -1.55 2.81 -17.33
CA ASP A 157 -2.63 1.89 -17.75
C ASP A 157 -2.69 0.64 -16.84
N ILE A 158 -2.80 0.87 -15.52
CA ILE A 158 -2.88 -0.17 -14.51
C ILE A 158 -4.36 -0.43 -14.18
N LYS A 159 -4.79 -1.68 -14.38
CA LYS A 159 -6.13 -2.10 -14.03
C LYS A 159 -6.29 -2.23 -12.51
N TYR A 160 -7.26 -1.56 -11.95
CA TYR A 160 -7.59 -1.63 -10.52
C TYR A 160 -9.10 -1.58 -10.28
N LYS A 161 -9.51 -1.96 -9.05
CA LYS A 161 -10.85 -1.70 -8.49
C LYS A 161 -10.74 -0.77 -7.28
N THR A 162 -11.82 -0.10 -6.94
CA THR A 162 -11.95 0.71 -5.73
C THR A 162 -13.10 0.22 -4.86
#